data_d71af7b9d463e93e440c859a22aabf1f
#
_entry.id   d71af7b9d463e93e440c859a22aabf1f
#
_cell.length_a   1.000
_cell.length_b   1.000
_cell.length_c   1.000
_cell.angle_alpha   90.00
_cell.angle_beta   90.00
_cell.angle_gamma   90.00
#
_symmetry.space_group_name_H-M   'P 1'
#
loop_
_entity.id
_entity.type
_entity.pdbx_description
1 polymer ?
#
loop_
_entity_poly.entity_id
_entity_poly.type
_entity_poly.pdbx_seq_one_letter_code
_entity_poly.pdbx_strand_id
1 'polypeptide(L)'
;MRVLLVEDDVNTKESIELMLKASGMVVDSTDLGEDGLEIGKLYDYDIIILDIMLPDMNGFEVLRRLRDAKVRTPVLILSGLTESENKVKGL
;
A
#
# COMPACT_ATOMS: atom_id res chain seq x y z
N MET A 1 -5.41 12.65 8.74
CA MET A 1 -5.54 11.67 7.66
C MET A 1 -4.92 10.36 8.07
N ARG A 2 -5.63 9.28 7.84
CA ARG A 2 -5.17 7.95 8.23
C ARG A 2 -4.85 7.12 7.00
N VAL A 3 -3.65 6.57 6.96
CA VAL A 3 -3.10 5.88 5.79
C VAL A 3 -2.77 4.44 6.14
N LEU A 4 -3.15 3.52 5.26
CA LEU A 4 -2.68 2.14 5.34
C LEU A 4 -1.62 1.96 4.27
N LEU A 5 -0.45 1.49 4.69
CA LEU A 5 0.67 1.25 3.78
C LEU A 5 0.95 -0.24 3.73
N VAL A 6 0.87 -0.82 2.54
CA VAL A 6 1.14 -2.24 2.32
C VAL A 6 2.38 -2.34 1.46
N GLU A 7 3.51 -2.65 2.09
CA GLU A 7 4.81 -2.64 1.44
C GLU A 7 5.75 -3.58 2.19
N ASP A 8 6.40 -4.48 1.48
CA ASP A 8 7.28 -5.47 2.12
C ASP A 8 8.74 -5.05 2.20
N ASP A 9 9.17 -4.12 1.35
CA ASP A 9 10.56 -3.66 1.42
C ASP A 9 10.73 -2.75 2.63
N VAL A 10 11.59 -3.17 3.57
CA VAL A 10 11.74 -2.47 4.84
C VAL A 10 12.17 -1.02 4.64
N ASN A 11 13.14 -0.79 3.78
CA ASN A 11 13.65 0.56 3.57
C ASN A 11 12.62 1.48 2.94
N THR A 12 11.91 0.98 1.94
CA THR A 12 10.85 1.75 1.28
C THR A 12 9.74 2.06 2.26
N LYS A 13 9.33 1.06 3.03
CA LYS A 13 8.27 1.23 4.02
C LYS A 13 8.63 2.29 5.04
N GLU A 14 9.83 2.20 5.59
CA GLU A 14 10.28 3.15 6.61
C GLU A 14 10.38 4.56 6.05
N SER A 15 10.86 4.70 4.82
CA SER A 15 10.96 6.01 4.19
C SER A 15 9.59 6.65 4.00
N ILE A 16 8.64 5.89 3.52
CA ILE A 16 7.29 6.39 3.31
C ILE A 16 6.62 6.72 4.63
N GLU A 17 6.76 5.83 5.62
CA GLU A 17 6.20 6.09 6.95
C GLU A 17 6.73 7.37 7.54
N LEU A 18 8.04 7.57 7.44
CA LEU A 18 8.66 8.75 8.01
C LEU A 18 8.13 10.02 7.34
N MET A 19 8.05 9.99 6.02
CA MET A 19 7.57 11.13 5.26
C MET A 19 6.12 11.47 5.59
N LEU A 20 5.26 10.46 5.66
CA LEU A 20 3.85 10.67 5.93
C LEU A 20 3.62 11.16 7.37
N LYS A 21 4.34 10.58 8.32
CA LYS A 21 4.22 10.99 9.72
C LYS A 21 4.72 12.41 9.91
N ALA A 22 5.78 12.79 9.20
CA ALA A 22 6.27 14.16 9.26
C ALA A 22 5.23 15.15 8.76
N SER A 23 4.31 14.70 7.92
CA SER A 23 3.21 15.53 7.43
C SER A 23 1.98 15.47 8.31
N GLY A 24 2.08 14.85 9.47
CA GLY A 24 0.98 14.80 10.43
C GLY A 24 -0.02 13.68 10.20
N MET A 25 0.30 12.73 9.33
CA MET A 25 -0.61 11.63 9.05
C MET A 25 -0.39 10.47 10.02
N VAL A 26 -1.47 9.73 10.28
CA VAL A 26 -1.39 8.49 11.06
C VAL A 26 -1.22 7.34 10.07
N VAL A 27 -0.19 6.55 10.26
CA VAL A 27 0.14 5.48 9.30
C VAL A 27 0.15 4.14 10.00
N ASP A 28 -0.63 3.21 9.46
CA ASP A 28 -0.54 1.79 9.83
C ASP A 28 0.10 1.09 8.64
N SER A 29 1.01 0.15 8.89
CA SER A 29 1.67 -0.52 7.79
C SER A 29 1.73 -2.02 8.03
N THR A 30 1.80 -2.76 6.92
CA THR A 30 1.94 -4.20 6.94
C THR A 30 2.74 -4.61 5.71
N ASP A 31 3.30 -5.81 5.73
CA ASP A 31 4.13 -6.29 4.64
C ASP A 31 3.48 -7.37 3.80
N LEU A 32 2.26 -7.79 4.13
CA LEU A 32 1.56 -8.83 3.39
C LEU A 32 0.26 -8.30 2.81
N GLY A 33 -0.03 -8.75 1.58
CA GLY A 33 -1.28 -8.38 0.92
C GLY A 33 -2.50 -8.86 1.68
N GLU A 34 -2.43 -10.07 2.23
CA GLU A 34 -3.53 -10.64 2.99
C GLU A 34 -3.84 -9.78 4.22
N ASP A 35 -2.80 -9.37 4.94
CA ASP A 35 -2.99 -8.52 6.11
C ASP A 35 -3.52 -7.15 5.71
N GLY A 36 -3.01 -6.61 4.61
CA GLY A 36 -3.51 -5.33 4.11
C GLY A 36 -4.97 -5.39 3.75
N LEU A 37 -5.38 -6.49 3.15
CA LEU A 37 -6.78 -6.70 2.80
C LEU A 37 -7.66 -6.76 4.05
N GLU A 38 -7.25 -7.53 5.06
CA GLU A 38 -8.02 -7.64 6.29
C GLU A 38 -8.11 -6.31 7.02
N ILE A 39 -7.00 -5.63 7.16
CA ILE A 39 -6.96 -4.34 7.87
C ILE A 39 -7.76 -3.30 7.09
N GLY A 40 -7.64 -3.30 5.78
CA GLY A 40 -8.37 -2.36 4.94
C GLY A 40 -9.87 -2.53 4.98
N LYS A 41 -10.33 -3.76 5.25
CA LYS A 41 -11.76 -4.03 5.41
C LYS A 41 -12.27 -3.65 6.80
N LEU A 42 -11.40 -3.73 7.80
CA LEU A 42 -11.80 -3.51 9.20
C LEU A 42 -11.86 -2.06 9.60
N TYR A 43 -10.97 -1.25 9.07
CA TYR A 43 -10.84 0.14 9.52
C TYR A 43 -11.03 1.11 8.37
N ASP A 44 -11.47 2.32 8.71
CA ASP A 44 -11.68 3.36 7.71
C ASP A 44 -10.39 4.13 7.50
N TYR A 45 -9.79 3.95 6.36
CA TYR A 45 -8.61 4.72 5.96
C TYR A 45 -9.00 5.79 4.95
N ASP A 46 -8.24 6.86 4.92
CA ASP A 46 -8.43 7.91 3.93
C ASP A 46 -7.79 7.53 2.62
N ILE A 47 -6.71 6.75 2.69
CA ILE A 47 -6.04 6.25 1.50
C ILE A 47 -5.28 4.97 1.86
N ILE A 48 -5.18 4.07 0.89
CA ILE A 48 -4.37 2.86 1.01
C ILE A 48 -3.27 2.97 -0.03
N ILE A 49 -2.02 2.86 0.42
CA ILE A 49 -0.85 2.84 -0.47
C ILE A 49 -0.42 1.39 -0.57
N LEU A 50 -0.34 0.87 -1.78
CA LEU A 50 -0.27 -0.56 -2.01
C LEU A 50 0.80 -0.87 -3.04
N ASP A 51 1.77 -1.70 -2.65
CA ASP A 51 2.80 -2.15 -3.57
C ASP A 51 2.25 -3.22 -4.50
N ILE A 52 2.71 -3.24 -5.74
CA ILE A 52 2.28 -4.25 -6.70
C ILE A 52 2.84 -5.62 -6.33
N MET A 53 4.13 -5.66 -5.98
CA MET A 53 4.82 -6.94 -5.78
C MET A 53 4.97 -7.25 -4.30
N LEU A 54 3.97 -7.90 -3.75
CA LEU A 54 3.99 -8.33 -2.36
C LEU A 54 4.36 -9.82 -2.30
N PRO A 55 4.88 -10.29 -1.15
CA PRO A 55 5.35 -11.68 -1.08
C PRO A 55 4.25 -12.70 -1.29
N ASP A 56 3.03 -12.39 -0.85
CA ASP A 56 1.94 -13.37 -0.85
C ASP A 56 0.95 -13.18 -2.00
N MET A 57 0.89 -11.98 -2.58
CA MET A 57 -0.01 -11.77 -3.71
C MET A 57 0.31 -10.45 -4.42
N ASN A 58 -0.19 -10.31 -5.63
CA ASN A 58 -0.04 -9.10 -6.42
C ASN A 58 -0.94 -8.00 -5.84
N GLY A 59 -0.45 -6.77 -5.83
CA GLY A 59 -1.21 -5.64 -5.30
C GLY A 59 -2.52 -5.39 -6.02
N PHE A 60 -2.58 -5.66 -7.33
CA PHE A 60 -3.83 -5.53 -8.06
C PHE A 60 -4.87 -6.52 -7.58
N GLU A 61 -4.43 -7.70 -7.12
CA GLU A 61 -5.34 -8.67 -6.55
C GLU A 61 -5.92 -8.16 -5.23
N VAL A 62 -5.08 -7.52 -4.41
CA VAL A 62 -5.56 -6.91 -3.16
C VAL A 62 -6.60 -5.85 -3.48
N LEU A 63 -6.31 -5.00 -4.45
CA LEU A 63 -7.24 -3.95 -4.88
C LEU A 63 -8.57 -4.55 -5.32
N ARG A 64 -8.51 -5.59 -6.17
CA ARG A 64 -9.71 -6.24 -6.66
C ARG A 64 -10.55 -6.79 -5.50
N ARG A 65 -9.91 -7.43 -4.55
CA ARG A 65 -10.61 -8.02 -3.39
C ARG A 65 -11.19 -6.95 -2.49
N LEU A 66 -10.51 -5.83 -2.33
CA LEU A 66 -11.06 -4.71 -1.57
C LEU A 66 -12.33 -4.19 -2.24
N ARG A 67 -12.30 -4.02 -3.56
CA ARG A 67 -13.47 -3.53 -4.28
C ARG A 67 -14.61 -4.53 -4.25
N ASP A 68 -14.31 -5.84 -4.33
CA ASP A 68 -15.33 -6.87 -4.21
C ASP A 68 -15.99 -6.84 -2.83
N ALA A 69 -15.23 -6.46 -1.81
CA ALA A 69 -15.74 -6.34 -0.44
C ALA A 69 -16.41 -4.99 -0.19
N LYS A 70 -16.61 -4.19 -1.25
CA LYS A 70 -17.27 -2.89 -1.18
C LYS A 70 -16.48 -1.82 -0.43
N VAL A 71 -15.20 -2.02 -0.29
CA VAL A 71 -14.31 -1.00 0.28
C VAL A 71 -14.02 0.00 -0.83
N ARG A 72 -14.35 1.27 -0.61
CA ARG A 72 -14.20 2.31 -1.62
C ARG A 72 -13.05 3.28 -1.35
N THR A 73 -12.25 3.00 -0.35
CA THR A 73 -11.09 3.82 -0.02
C THR A 73 -10.21 4.01 -1.25
N PRO A 74 -9.76 5.23 -1.53
CA PRO A 74 -8.83 5.45 -2.64
C PRO A 74 -7.56 4.64 -2.44
N VAL A 75 -7.04 4.07 -3.52
CA VAL A 75 -5.85 3.24 -3.48
C VAL A 75 -4.82 3.83 -4.42
N LEU A 76 -3.61 4.05 -3.90
CA LEU A 76 -2.48 4.49 -4.68
C LEU A 76 -1.55 3.28 -4.86
N ILE A 77 -1.31 2.90 -6.11
CA ILE A 77 -0.48 1.75 -6.42
C ILE A 77 0.96 2.20 -6.65
N LEU A 78 1.88 1.61 -5.89
CA LEU A 78 3.31 1.79 -6.15
C LEU A 78 3.70 0.78 -7.21
N SER A 79 4.65 1.13 -8.08
CA SER A 79 4.98 0.26 -9.20
C SER A 79 5.64 -1.04 -8.76
N GLY A 80 6.27 -1.04 -7.61
CA GLY A 80 6.90 -2.24 -7.09
C GLY A 80 8.16 -2.66 -7.79
N LEU A 81 8.59 -1.92 -8.79
CA LEU A 81 9.82 -2.22 -9.49
C LEU A 81 10.98 -1.53 -8.81
N THR A 82 12.16 -2.09 -8.98
CA THR A 82 13.33 -1.44 -8.47
C THR A 82 13.58 -0.18 -9.27
N GLU A 83 14.39 0.64 -8.67
CA GLU A 83 14.56 2.01 -9.12
C GLU A 83 14.75 2.17 -10.61
N SER A 84 15.78 1.54 -11.17
CA SER A 84 16.10 1.81 -12.56
C SER A 84 15.05 1.27 -13.51
N GLU A 85 14.62 0.04 -13.28
CA GLU A 85 13.59 -0.54 -14.13
C GLU A 85 12.29 0.20 -13.98
N ASN A 86 12.01 0.59 -12.79
CA ASN A 86 10.79 1.29 -12.49
C ASN A 86 10.73 2.61 -13.24
N LYS A 87 11.81 3.34 -13.23
CA LYS A 87 11.85 4.62 -13.89
C LYS A 87 11.62 4.49 -15.39
N VAL A 88 12.15 3.45 -15.97
CA VAL A 88 12.00 3.24 -17.41
C VAL A 88 10.59 2.80 -17.75
N LYS A 89 10.06 1.85 -17.00
CA LYS A 89 8.75 1.28 -17.31
C LYS A 89 7.59 2.06 -16.75
N GLY A 90 7.81 2.74 -15.67
CA GLY A 90 6.75 3.52 -15.04
C GLY A 90 6.41 4.77 -15.81
N LEU A 91 7.21 5.06 -16.77
CA LEU A 91 6.95 6.20 -17.62
C LEU A 91 6.24 5.72 -18.88
#